data_e89bb47d5d553108876c73d10e67d50a
#
_entry.id   e89bb47d5d553108876c73d10e67d50a
#
_cell.length_a   1.000
_cell.length_b   1.000
_cell.length_c   1.000
_cell.angle_alpha   90.00
_cell.angle_beta   90.00
_cell.angle_gamma   90.00
#
_symmetry.space_group_name_H-M   'P 1'
#
loop_
_entity.id
_entity.type
_entity.pdbx_description
1 polymer ?
#
loop_
_entity_poly.entity_id
_entity_poly.type
_entity_poly.pdbx_seq_one_letter_code
_entity_poly.pdbx_strand_id
1 'polypeptide(L)'
;MITPQEALQRTIEHREIFHDEMLHLMRQIMAGEVSPLMTAAILTGLRVKKETIGEISAAAQVMRELSTKVLTPHNPHFVDIVGTGGDGAQTFNISTASMFVTAAAGATVAKHGGRSVSSKSGAADMIEALGGNIMLTPQQVGECIEAVGCGFMFAPNHHPAMKNVAPVRREMGVRTLFNILGPLTNPAGAANTLLGVFHPDLVGILVRVMQQLGAEHVMVVWGKDGMDEISLGAATLVGELKNGKISEYEIHPEDYDLAMMSNRSLKVADATESRAMLVEALENKPGAPREIVVLNAGAALYTANLADSISAGIDRAREAIASGAARKKLDDFIAFTRKFS
;
A
#
# COMPACT_ATOMS: atom_id res chain seq x y z
N MET A 1 31.78 -7.77 -5.44
CA MET A 1 30.64 -7.99 -4.51
C MET A 1 30.98 -7.28 -3.21
N ILE A 2 30.06 -6.51 -2.64
CA ILE A 2 30.30 -5.75 -1.40
C ILE A 2 30.19 -6.68 -0.19
N THR A 3 31.06 -6.51 0.81
CA THR A 3 30.93 -7.19 2.11
C THR A 3 30.00 -6.39 3.03
N PRO A 4 29.37 -7.02 4.05
CA PRO A 4 28.56 -6.30 5.04
C PRO A 4 29.33 -5.17 5.76
N GLN A 5 30.63 -5.36 6.01
CA GLN A 5 31.50 -4.34 6.64
C GLN A 5 31.72 -3.14 5.72
N GLU A 6 31.98 -3.38 4.44
CA GLU A 6 32.12 -2.30 3.43
C GLU A 6 30.80 -1.55 3.25
N ALA A 7 29.66 -2.27 3.23
CA ALA A 7 28.34 -1.66 3.17
C ALA A 7 28.09 -0.76 4.39
N LEU A 8 28.38 -1.25 5.60
CA LEU A 8 28.26 -0.44 6.82
C LEU A 8 29.16 0.79 6.76
N GLN A 9 30.43 0.64 6.33
CA GLN A 9 31.37 1.76 6.20
C GLN A 9 30.83 2.84 5.24
N ARG A 10 30.28 2.44 4.09
CA ARG A 10 29.67 3.41 3.15
C ARG A 10 28.49 4.15 3.78
N THR A 11 27.63 3.48 4.55
CA THR A 11 26.51 4.18 5.21
C THR A 11 27.00 5.20 6.23
N ILE A 12 28.05 4.88 7.00
CA ILE A 12 28.70 5.80 7.96
C ILE A 12 29.28 7.02 7.25
N GLU A 13 29.87 6.82 6.08
CA GLU A 13 30.47 7.88 5.24
C GLU A 13 29.44 8.64 4.40
N HIS A 14 28.14 8.39 4.56
CA HIS A 14 27.05 8.93 3.75
C HIS A 14 27.21 8.68 2.24
N ARG A 15 27.83 7.56 1.88
CA ARG A 15 28.03 7.11 0.50
C ARG A 15 26.97 6.10 0.10
N GLU A 16 26.61 6.12 -1.18
CA GLU A 16 25.66 5.18 -1.75
C GLU A 16 26.23 3.76 -1.83
N ILE A 17 25.40 2.77 -1.54
CA ILE A 17 25.62 1.38 -1.92
C ILE A 17 25.02 1.22 -3.32
N PHE A 18 25.86 0.95 -4.32
CA PHE A 18 25.38 0.88 -5.70
C PHE A 18 24.36 -0.24 -5.89
N HIS A 19 23.49 -0.09 -6.87
CA HIS A 19 22.34 -0.97 -7.09
C HIS A 19 22.71 -2.47 -7.05
N ASP A 20 23.71 -2.91 -7.81
CA ASP A 20 24.11 -4.34 -7.86
C ASP A 20 24.70 -4.82 -6.54
N GLU A 21 25.39 -3.97 -5.81
CA GLU A 21 25.93 -4.26 -4.49
C GLU A 21 24.78 -4.37 -3.46
N MET A 22 23.78 -3.49 -3.56
CA MET A 22 22.60 -3.52 -2.70
C MET A 22 21.73 -4.75 -2.97
N LEU A 23 21.60 -5.20 -4.23
CA LEU A 23 20.95 -6.47 -4.57
C LEU A 23 21.63 -7.63 -3.84
N HIS A 24 22.98 -7.70 -3.91
CA HIS A 24 23.74 -8.75 -3.26
C HIS A 24 23.57 -8.72 -1.74
N LEU A 25 23.75 -7.55 -1.14
CA LEU A 25 23.62 -7.34 0.31
C LEU A 25 22.21 -7.73 0.80
N MET A 26 21.18 -7.30 0.10
CA MET A 26 19.80 -7.63 0.48
C MET A 26 19.51 -9.13 0.40
N ARG A 27 20.04 -9.85 -0.62
CA ARG A 27 19.90 -11.30 -0.69
C ARG A 27 20.55 -11.98 0.51
N GLN A 28 21.74 -11.55 0.91
CA GLN A 28 22.42 -12.09 2.10
C GLN A 28 21.65 -11.81 3.39
N ILE A 29 21.13 -10.59 3.56
CA ILE A 29 20.31 -10.22 4.72
C ILE A 29 19.02 -11.09 4.75
N MET A 30 18.33 -11.22 3.62
CA MET A 30 17.09 -11.98 3.54
C MET A 30 17.32 -13.50 3.66
N ALA A 31 18.49 -14.01 3.30
CA ALA A 31 18.90 -15.40 3.53
C ALA A 31 19.30 -15.66 4.99
N GLY A 32 19.52 -14.62 5.80
CA GLY A 32 20.02 -14.76 7.18
C GLY A 32 21.52 -15.01 7.27
N GLU A 33 22.26 -14.72 6.21
CA GLU A 33 23.74 -14.87 6.14
C GLU A 33 24.47 -13.71 6.83
N VAL A 34 23.81 -12.55 6.98
CA VAL A 34 24.30 -11.41 7.74
C VAL A 34 23.79 -11.49 9.18
N SER A 35 24.72 -11.34 10.16
CA SER A 35 24.32 -11.44 11.57
C SER A 35 23.28 -10.37 11.94
N PRO A 36 22.41 -10.63 12.94
CA PRO A 36 21.42 -9.66 13.42
C PRO A 36 22.03 -8.30 13.81
N LEU A 37 23.19 -8.33 14.48
CA LEU A 37 23.91 -7.11 14.87
C LEU A 37 24.35 -6.28 13.66
N MET A 38 24.93 -6.94 12.65
CA MET A 38 25.38 -6.26 11.43
C MET A 38 24.20 -5.77 10.61
N THR A 39 23.12 -6.56 10.52
CA THR A 39 21.87 -6.15 9.86
C THR A 39 21.29 -4.89 10.51
N ALA A 40 21.21 -4.86 11.85
CA ALA A 40 20.74 -3.67 12.57
C ALA A 40 21.61 -2.45 12.32
N ALA A 41 22.95 -2.62 12.35
CA ALA A 41 23.90 -1.53 12.07
C ALA A 41 23.73 -0.96 10.65
N ILE A 42 23.62 -1.83 9.64
CA ILE A 42 23.43 -1.41 8.24
C ILE A 42 22.09 -0.70 8.06
N LEU A 43 21.01 -1.24 8.61
CA LEU A 43 19.68 -0.62 8.52
C LEU A 43 19.64 0.75 9.19
N THR A 44 20.34 0.89 10.33
CA THR A 44 20.49 2.19 11.00
C THR A 44 21.30 3.15 10.13
N GLY A 45 22.43 2.71 9.59
CA GLY A 45 23.26 3.52 8.70
C GLY A 45 22.51 4.00 7.45
N LEU A 46 21.77 3.12 6.77
CA LEU A 46 20.90 3.46 5.64
C LEU A 46 19.88 4.54 6.04
N ARG A 47 19.21 4.36 7.17
CA ARG A 47 18.21 5.31 7.66
C ARG A 47 18.80 6.68 8.01
N VAL A 48 19.98 6.73 8.64
CA VAL A 48 20.67 7.98 9.01
C VAL A 48 21.17 8.71 7.75
N LYS A 49 21.76 7.96 6.82
CA LYS A 49 22.22 8.48 5.54
C LYS A 49 21.07 9.00 4.65
N LYS A 50 19.89 8.48 4.81
CA LYS A 50 18.74 8.47 3.91
C LYS A 50 18.99 7.60 2.68
N GLU A 51 18.12 6.66 2.44
CA GLU A 51 18.21 5.69 1.34
C GLU A 51 18.06 6.38 -0.01
N THR A 52 18.88 6.00 -0.99
CA THR A 52 18.77 6.48 -2.37
C THR A 52 17.70 5.70 -3.15
N ILE A 53 17.24 6.25 -4.27
CA ILE A 53 16.32 5.57 -5.19
C ILE A 53 16.89 4.22 -5.63
N GLY A 54 18.21 4.17 -5.94
CA GLY A 54 18.91 2.93 -6.33
C GLY A 54 18.91 1.87 -5.23
N GLU A 55 19.16 2.26 -3.98
CA GLU A 55 19.15 1.35 -2.83
C GLU A 55 17.74 0.81 -2.55
N ILE A 56 16.72 1.68 -2.59
CA ILE A 56 15.31 1.28 -2.36
C ILE A 56 14.84 0.34 -3.47
N SER A 57 15.11 0.66 -4.74
CA SER A 57 14.69 -0.17 -5.87
C SER A 57 15.36 -1.55 -5.85
N ALA A 58 16.65 -1.63 -5.55
CA ALA A 58 17.37 -2.90 -5.40
C ALA A 58 16.78 -3.76 -4.26
N ALA A 59 16.54 -3.14 -3.11
CA ALA A 59 15.91 -3.84 -1.98
C ALA A 59 14.50 -4.35 -2.31
N ALA A 60 13.68 -3.53 -2.96
CA ALA A 60 12.34 -3.93 -3.39
C ALA A 60 12.38 -5.05 -4.44
N GLN A 61 13.33 -5.00 -5.37
CA GLN A 61 13.53 -6.06 -6.36
C GLN A 61 13.82 -7.41 -5.69
N VAL A 62 14.74 -7.48 -4.73
CA VAL A 62 15.04 -8.71 -3.99
C VAL A 62 13.81 -9.20 -3.22
N MET A 63 13.06 -8.30 -2.58
CA MET A 63 11.83 -8.67 -1.89
C MET A 63 10.79 -9.26 -2.86
N ARG A 64 10.64 -8.67 -4.07
CA ARG A 64 9.78 -9.21 -5.14
C ARG A 64 10.26 -10.59 -5.59
N GLU A 65 11.57 -10.78 -5.82
CA GLU A 65 12.16 -12.05 -6.24
C GLU A 65 11.87 -13.17 -5.22
N LEU A 66 11.98 -12.87 -3.93
CA LEU A 66 11.79 -13.84 -2.83
C LEU A 66 10.34 -14.01 -2.39
N SER A 67 9.41 -13.23 -2.94
CA SER A 67 7.99 -13.34 -2.57
C SER A 67 7.32 -14.55 -3.18
N THR A 68 6.38 -15.15 -2.44
CA THR A 68 5.48 -16.18 -2.96
C THR A 68 4.43 -15.50 -3.84
N LYS A 69 4.48 -15.77 -5.14
CA LYS A 69 3.64 -15.07 -6.13
C LYS A 69 2.19 -15.51 -6.07
N VAL A 70 1.30 -14.57 -6.38
CA VAL A 70 -0.10 -14.82 -6.67
C VAL A 70 -0.29 -14.73 -8.17
N LEU A 71 -0.73 -15.80 -8.80
CA LEU A 71 -1.01 -15.83 -10.23
C LEU A 71 -2.44 -15.35 -10.45
N THR A 72 -2.58 -14.35 -11.30
CA THR A 72 -3.87 -13.78 -11.70
C THR A 72 -3.96 -13.70 -13.21
N PRO A 73 -5.16 -13.82 -13.81
CA PRO A 73 -5.33 -13.51 -15.22
C PRO A 73 -4.87 -12.08 -15.52
N HIS A 74 -4.31 -11.88 -16.71
CA HIS A 74 -3.94 -10.54 -17.15
C HIS A 74 -5.20 -9.65 -17.22
N ASN A 75 -5.14 -8.49 -16.54
CA ASN A 75 -6.18 -7.49 -16.59
C ASN A 75 -5.54 -6.09 -16.68
N PRO A 76 -5.87 -5.29 -17.72
CA PRO A 76 -5.32 -3.94 -17.88
C PRO A 76 -5.73 -2.97 -16.77
N HIS A 77 -6.80 -3.29 -16.03
CA HIS A 77 -7.32 -2.49 -14.92
C HIS A 77 -6.96 -3.10 -13.56
N PHE A 78 -5.78 -3.70 -13.46
CA PHE A 78 -5.27 -4.33 -12.25
C PHE A 78 -4.53 -3.31 -11.39
N VAL A 79 -4.95 -3.13 -10.14
CA VAL A 79 -4.42 -2.09 -9.25
C VAL A 79 -4.21 -2.60 -7.82
N ASP A 80 -3.14 -2.09 -7.15
CA ASP A 80 -2.98 -2.15 -5.70
C ASP A 80 -3.38 -0.80 -5.08
N ILE A 81 -4.01 -0.84 -3.91
CA ILE A 81 -4.34 0.33 -3.09
C ILE A 81 -3.69 0.12 -1.74
N VAL A 82 -2.57 0.77 -1.51
CA VAL A 82 -1.70 0.45 -0.39
C VAL A 82 -1.10 1.71 0.22
N GLY A 83 -0.82 1.69 1.52
CA GLY A 83 -0.08 2.74 2.22
C GLY A 83 1.13 2.17 2.93
N THR A 84 2.10 3.03 3.22
CA THR A 84 3.25 2.67 4.07
C THR A 84 2.82 2.43 5.51
N GLY A 85 1.67 2.96 5.90
CA GLY A 85 1.25 3.04 7.29
C GLY A 85 2.16 3.95 8.11
N GLY A 86 1.87 4.03 9.41
CA GLY A 86 2.74 4.75 10.32
C GLY A 86 2.61 6.28 10.27
N ASP A 87 1.59 6.81 9.64
CA ASP A 87 1.28 8.23 9.54
C ASP A 87 0.83 8.87 10.86
N GLY A 88 0.39 8.04 11.82
CA GLY A 88 -0.12 8.49 13.12
C GLY A 88 -1.53 9.09 13.08
N ALA A 89 -2.21 9.09 11.93
CA ALA A 89 -3.53 9.69 11.77
C ALA A 89 -4.63 8.95 12.54
N GLN A 90 -4.46 7.64 12.77
CA GLN A 90 -5.40 6.77 13.49
C GLN A 90 -6.81 6.78 12.88
N THR A 91 -6.91 6.90 11.57
CA THR A 91 -8.16 6.87 10.82
C THR A 91 -8.68 5.43 10.65
N PHE A 92 -9.96 5.30 10.29
CA PHE A 92 -10.47 4.01 9.84
C PHE A 92 -9.74 3.55 8.56
N ASN A 93 -9.92 2.28 8.19
CA ASN A 93 -9.17 1.68 7.07
C ASN A 93 -9.72 2.13 5.70
N ILE A 94 -9.37 3.37 5.30
CA ILE A 94 -9.81 4.03 4.08
C ILE A 94 -9.43 3.21 2.85
N SER A 95 -8.17 2.80 2.73
CA SER A 95 -7.69 2.02 1.59
C SER A 95 -8.37 0.64 1.48
N THR A 96 -8.76 0.03 2.62
CA THR A 96 -9.53 -1.23 2.60
C THR A 96 -10.97 -1.01 2.14
N ALA A 97 -11.62 0.09 2.55
CA ALA A 97 -12.92 0.47 2.04
C ALA A 97 -12.86 0.77 0.53
N SER A 98 -11.86 1.53 0.10
CA SER A 98 -11.64 1.89 -1.31
C SER A 98 -11.42 0.67 -2.19
N MET A 99 -10.78 -0.41 -1.70
CA MET A 99 -10.63 -1.69 -2.41
C MET A 99 -11.98 -2.23 -2.91
N PHE A 100 -12.99 -2.26 -2.04
CA PHE A 100 -14.32 -2.80 -2.40
C PHE A 100 -15.06 -1.91 -3.38
N VAL A 101 -14.96 -0.59 -3.23
CA VAL A 101 -15.56 0.38 -4.15
C VAL A 101 -14.91 0.30 -5.53
N THR A 102 -13.59 0.30 -5.58
CA THR A 102 -12.81 0.21 -6.81
C THR A 102 -13.10 -1.10 -7.57
N ALA A 103 -13.19 -2.22 -6.85
CA ALA A 103 -13.55 -3.50 -7.44
C ALA A 103 -15.02 -3.55 -7.89
N ALA A 104 -15.94 -2.92 -7.17
CA ALA A 104 -17.35 -2.84 -7.56
C ALA A 104 -17.55 -1.99 -8.81
N ALA A 105 -16.70 -0.96 -9.01
CA ALA A 105 -16.70 -0.12 -10.21
C ALA A 105 -16.03 -0.77 -11.44
N GLY A 106 -15.51 -2.01 -11.32
CA GLY A 106 -15.04 -2.83 -12.42
C GLY A 106 -13.51 -3.00 -12.56
N ALA A 107 -12.71 -2.41 -11.67
CA ALA A 107 -11.28 -2.70 -11.61
C ALA A 107 -11.01 -4.06 -10.94
N THR A 108 -9.85 -4.63 -11.18
CA THR A 108 -9.36 -5.78 -10.41
C THR A 108 -8.39 -5.29 -9.35
N VAL A 109 -8.68 -5.58 -8.07
CA VAL A 109 -7.87 -5.09 -6.96
C VAL A 109 -7.16 -6.24 -6.26
N ALA A 110 -5.82 -6.19 -6.23
CA ALA A 110 -5.00 -7.10 -5.45
C ALA A 110 -4.34 -6.32 -4.30
N LYS A 111 -5.02 -6.23 -3.18
CA LYS A 111 -4.53 -5.47 -2.03
C LYS A 111 -3.50 -6.27 -1.24
N HIS A 112 -2.29 -5.71 -1.11
CA HIS A 112 -1.25 -6.23 -0.24
C HIS A 112 -1.26 -5.49 1.09
N GLY A 113 -1.17 -6.21 2.21
CA GLY A 113 -1.19 -5.56 3.51
C GLY A 113 -0.85 -6.49 4.68
N GLY A 114 -0.60 -5.87 5.82
CA GLY A 114 -0.25 -6.55 7.07
C GLY A 114 -1.15 -6.15 8.24
N ARG A 115 -0.80 -6.67 9.42
CA ARG A 115 -1.33 -6.16 10.69
C ARG A 115 -0.73 -4.80 11.02
N SER A 116 -1.41 -4.06 11.85
CA SER A 116 -0.89 -2.79 12.33
C SER A 116 0.38 -2.97 13.15
N VAL A 117 1.34 -2.06 12.95
CA VAL A 117 2.54 -1.92 13.80
C VAL A 117 2.42 -0.70 14.72
N SER A 118 1.75 0.35 14.28
CA SER A 118 1.69 1.64 14.97
C SER A 118 0.28 2.24 15.04
N SER A 119 -0.66 1.81 14.21
CA SER A 119 -2.06 2.26 14.22
C SER A 119 -2.95 1.32 15.04
N LYS A 120 -4.20 1.71 15.25
CA LYS A 120 -5.20 0.92 16.02
C LYS A 120 -5.67 -0.33 15.27
N SER A 121 -5.63 -0.33 13.93
CA SER A 121 -6.09 -1.42 13.09
C SER A 121 -5.38 -1.37 11.74
N GLY A 122 -4.69 -2.44 11.36
CA GLY A 122 -4.12 -2.62 10.03
C GLY A 122 -5.14 -3.21 9.06
N ALA A 123 -4.76 -3.33 7.78
CA ALA A 123 -5.65 -3.90 6.76
C ALA A 123 -6.05 -5.34 7.08
N ALA A 124 -5.11 -6.17 7.55
CA ALA A 124 -5.39 -7.55 7.95
C ALA A 124 -6.36 -7.64 9.13
N ASP A 125 -6.15 -6.79 10.16
CA ASP A 125 -7.03 -6.72 11.32
C ASP A 125 -8.45 -6.32 10.91
N MET A 126 -8.56 -5.41 9.93
CA MET A 126 -9.85 -4.99 9.39
C MET A 126 -10.56 -6.11 8.62
N ILE A 127 -9.85 -6.83 7.75
CA ILE A 127 -10.45 -7.97 7.02
C ILE A 127 -10.97 -9.04 7.99
N GLU A 128 -10.23 -9.36 9.05
CA GLU A 128 -10.71 -10.27 10.10
C GLU A 128 -11.92 -9.71 10.86
N ALA A 129 -11.91 -8.42 11.23
CA ALA A 129 -13.04 -7.77 11.88
C ALA A 129 -14.30 -7.75 11.02
N LEU A 130 -14.17 -7.68 9.70
CA LEU A 130 -15.26 -7.82 8.73
C LEU A 130 -15.73 -9.28 8.59
N GLY A 131 -14.98 -10.23 9.11
CA GLY A 131 -15.27 -11.67 9.08
C GLY A 131 -14.66 -12.41 7.89
N GLY A 132 -13.72 -11.81 7.19
CA GLY A 132 -12.95 -12.44 6.13
C GLY A 132 -11.81 -13.31 6.68
N ASN A 133 -11.41 -14.33 5.91
CA ASN A 133 -10.24 -15.15 6.21
C ASN A 133 -9.01 -14.56 5.50
N ILE A 134 -7.98 -14.18 6.28
CA ILE A 134 -6.71 -13.64 5.75
C ILE A 134 -5.66 -14.73 5.47
N MET A 135 -5.92 -15.97 5.89
CA MET A 135 -4.96 -17.07 5.83
C MET A 135 -5.05 -17.89 4.52
N LEU A 136 -5.56 -17.26 3.46
CA LEU A 136 -5.64 -17.88 2.15
C LEU A 136 -4.24 -18.21 1.60
N THR A 137 -4.13 -19.34 0.92
CA THR A 137 -2.93 -19.65 0.14
C THR A 137 -2.82 -18.72 -1.08
N PRO A 138 -1.63 -18.55 -1.69
CA PRO A 138 -1.48 -17.74 -2.90
C PRO A 138 -2.42 -18.14 -4.04
N GLN A 139 -2.68 -19.44 -4.21
CA GLN A 139 -3.63 -19.94 -5.20
C GLN A 139 -5.06 -19.50 -4.87
N GLN A 140 -5.50 -19.66 -3.62
CA GLN A 140 -6.84 -19.26 -3.17
C GLN A 140 -7.05 -17.73 -3.28
N VAL A 141 -5.99 -16.93 -3.06
CA VAL A 141 -6.05 -15.48 -3.32
C VAL A 141 -6.24 -15.20 -4.80
N GLY A 142 -5.53 -15.90 -5.69
CA GLY A 142 -5.73 -15.79 -7.14
C GLY A 142 -7.16 -16.13 -7.56
N GLU A 143 -7.70 -17.24 -7.05
CA GLU A 143 -9.09 -17.65 -7.27
C GLU A 143 -10.10 -16.61 -6.74
N CYS A 144 -9.80 -15.97 -5.59
CA CYS A 144 -10.63 -14.90 -5.06
C CYS A 144 -10.64 -13.67 -5.98
N ILE A 145 -9.46 -13.26 -6.46
CA ILE A 145 -9.33 -12.13 -7.39
C ILE A 145 -10.11 -12.41 -8.68
N GLU A 146 -10.01 -13.63 -9.23
CA GLU A 146 -10.73 -14.02 -10.44
C GLU A 146 -12.25 -14.05 -10.23
N ALA A 147 -12.71 -14.66 -9.14
CA ALA A 147 -14.14 -14.86 -8.90
C ALA A 147 -14.85 -13.61 -8.39
N VAL A 148 -14.18 -12.78 -7.60
CA VAL A 148 -14.77 -11.64 -6.90
C VAL A 148 -14.34 -10.30 -7.48
N GLY A 149 -13.22 -10.25 -8.22
CA GLY A 149 -12.61 -9.01 -8.71
C GLY A 149 -11.70 -8.31 -7.70
N CYS A 150 -11.57 -8.86 -6.48
CA CYS A 150 -10.61 -8.38 -5.50
C CYS A 150 -10.08 -9.50 -4.62
N GLY A 151 -8.86 -9.33 -4.10
CA GLY A 151 -8.24 -10.24 -3.16
C GLY A 151 -7.34 -9.53 -2.17
N PHE A 152 -7.14 -10.14 -1.00
CA PHE A 152 -6.26 -9.64 0.04
C PHE A 152 -5.07 -10.58 0.23
N MET A 153 -3.87 -10.05 0.12
CA MET A 153 -2.62 -10.76 0.32
C MET A 153 -2.04 -10.38 1.67
N PHE A 154 -2.14 -11.30 2.63
CA PHE A 154 -1.56 -11.10 3.95
C PHE A 154 -0.03 -11.19 3.88
N ALA A 155 0.68 -10.11 4.13
CA ALA A 155 2.11 -9.95 3.88
C ALA A 155 3.00 -11.08 4.46
N PRO A 156 2.78 -11.61 5.69
CA PRO A 156 3.56 -12.73 6.21
C PRO A 156 3.47 -14.00 5.37
N ASN A 157 2.33 -14.27 4.72
CA ASN A 157 2.13 -15.47 3.91
C ASN A 157 2.89 -15.41 2.57
N HIS A 158 3.21 -14.19 2.11
CA HIS A 158 3.82 -13.96 0.80
C HIS A 158 5.30 -13.58 0.87
N HIS A 159 5.82 -13.22 2.05
CA HIS A 159 7.22 -12.82 2.24
C HIS A 159 7.93 -13.70 3.29
N PRO A 160 8.13 -15.02 3.02
CA PRO A 160 8.67 -15.95 4.00
C PRO A 160 10.10 -15.60 4.46
N ALA A 161 10.90 -14.94 3.61
CA ALA A 161 12.26 -14.51 3.94
C ALA A 161 12.28 -13.42 5.02
N MET A 162 11.17 -12.70 5.25
CA MET A 162 11.07 -11.70 6.33
C MET A 162 11.27 -12.30 7.72
N LYS A 163 11.13 -13.62 7.91
CA LYS A 163 11.42 -14.30 9.18
C LYS A 163 12.83 -14.02 9.71
N ASN A 164 13.81 -13.80 8.81
CA ASN A 164 15.20 -13.54 9.17
C ASN A 164 15.43 -12.08 9.63
N VAL A 165 14.57 -11.16 9.24
CA VAL A 165 14.70 -9.71 9.52
C VAL A 165 13.69 -9.22 10.58
N ALA A 166 12.52 -9.85 10.68
CA ALA A 166 11.47 -9.44 11.58
C ALA A 166 11.90 -9.34 13.06
N PRO A 167 12.72 -10.26 13.62
CA PRO A 167 13.22 -10.13 14.99
C PRO A 167 14.09 -8.89 15.17
N VAL A 168 15.01 -8.63 14.22
CA VAL A 168 15.89 -7.44 14.25
C VAL A 168 15.06 -6.16 14.23
N ARG A 169 14.10 -6.04 13.32
CA ARG A 169 13.21 -4.88 13.22
C ARG A 169 12.40 -4.64 14.51
N ARG A 170 11.92 -5.72 15.12
CA ARG A 170 11.15 -5.63 16.37
C ARG A 170 12.01 -5.13 17.52
N GLU A 171 13.24 -5.62 17.63
CA GLU A 171 14.18 -5.21 18.67
C GLU A 171 14.63 -3.76 18.48
N MET A 172 14.89 -3.35 17.23
CA MET A 172 15.25 -1.96 16.92
C MET A 172 14.14 -0.96 17.28
N GLY A 173 12.87 -1.30 17.12
CA GLY A 173 11.73 -0.47 17.47
C GLY A 173 11.61 0.85 16.69
N VAL A 174 12.38 1.03 15.62
CA VAL A 174 12.41 2.25 14.79
C VAL A 174 12.07 1.94 13.33
N ARG A 175 11.68 2.97 12.58
CA ARG A 175 11.48 2.84 11.13
C ARG A 175 12.82 2.65 10.41
N THR A 176 12.80 1.71 9.47
CA THR A 176 13.95 1.38 8.60
C THR A 176 13.49 1.32 7.15
N LEU A 177 14.40 1.04 6.23
CA LEU A 177 14.10 0.74 4.82
C LEU A 177 12.88 -0.18 4.65
N PHE A 178 12.72 -1.19 5.48
CA PHE A 178 11.60 -2.14 5.39
C PHE A 178 10.20 -1.52 5.60
N ASN A 179 10.11 -0.32 6.16
CA ASN A 179 8.83 0.35 6.33
C ASN A 179 8.28 0.96 5.04
N ILE A 180 9.15 1.17 4.06
CA ILE A 180 8.76 1.68 2.73
C ILE A 180 8.74 0.60 1.65
N LEU A 181 9.29 -0.60 1.92
CA LEU A 181 9.35 -1.68 0.93
C LEU A 181 8.01 -2.41 0.73
N GLY A 182 7.17 -2.50 1.77
CA GLY A 182 5.90 -3.24 1.69
C GLY A 182 5.04 -2.86 0.49
N PRO A 183 4.73 -1.57 0.29
CA PRO A 183 3.94 -1.11 -0.86
C PRO A 183 4.57 -1.36 -2.23
N LEU A 184 5.90 -1.56 -2.28
CA LEU A 184 6.64 -1.74 -3.52
C LEU A 184 6.72 -3.22 -3.97
N THR A 185 6.17 -4.14 -3.16
CA THR A 185 6.46 -5.58 -3.28
C THR A 185 5.21 -6.45 -3.40
N ASN A 186 4.17 -5.93 -4.05
CA ASN A 186 2.92 -6.66 -4.27
C ASN A 186 3.15 -8.03 -4.92
N PRO A 187 2.74 -9.14 -4.27
CA PRO A 187 2.99 -10.50 -4.77
C PRO A 187 2.24 -10.86 -6.06
N ALA A 188 1.16 -10.16 -6.38
CA ALA A 188 0.41 -10.35 -7.63
C ALA A 188 0.97 -9.50 -8.79
N GLY A 189 1.99 -8.68 -8.54
CA GLY A 189 2.66 -7.90 -9.58
C GLY A 189 1.78 -6.81 -10.21
N ALA A 190 0.88 -6.18 -9.43
CA ALA A 190 0.06 -5.09 -9.93
C ALA A 190 0.94 -3.98 -10.56
N ALA A 191 0.71 -3.71 -11.85
CA ALA A 191 1.45 -2.69 -12.60
C ALA A 191 0.99 -1.26 -12.26
N ASN A 192 -0.22 -1.14 -11.74
CA ASN A 192 -0.80 0.14 -11.32
C ASN A 192 -0.94 0.16 -9.81
N THR A 193 -0.67 1.33 -9.18
CA THR A 193 -0.69 1.43 -7.72
C THR A 193 -1.07 2.83 -7.25
N LEU A 194 -2.09 2.93 -6.38
CA LEU A 194 -2.31 4.10 -5.53
C LEU A 194 -1.59 3.84 -4.20
N LEU A 195 -0.53 4.62 -3.93
CA LEU A 195 0.41 4.41 -2.84
C LEU A 195 0.44 5.62 -1.91
N GLY A 196 -0.06 5.46 -0.69
CA GLY A 196 0.06 6.47 0.35
C GLY A 196 1.38 6.40 1.11
N VAL A 197 1.94 7.56 1.47
CA VAL A 197 3.22 7.62 2.20
C VAL A 197 3.11 8.47 3.46
N PHE A 198 3.85 8.08 4.51
CA PHE A 198 3.84 8.77 5.81
C PHE A 198 4.66 10.07 5.86
N HIS A 199 5.38 10.43 4.80
CA HIS A 199 6.25 11.61 4.77
C HIS A 199 6.33 12.21 3.36
N PRO A 200 6.30 13.55 3.20
CA PRO A 200 6.28 14.21 1.90
C PRO A 200 7.53 13.91 1.05
N ASP A 201 8.71 13.78 1.65
CA ASP A 201 9.95 13.44 0.92
C ASP A 201 9.83 12.12 0.13
N LEU A 202 8.97 11.20 0.57
CA LEU A 202 8.78 9.90 -0.07
C LEU A 202 7.97 9.98 -1.37
N VAL A 203 7.19 11.03 -1.59
CA VAL A 203 6.35 11.17 -2.79
C VAL A 203 7.21 11.12 -4.04
N GLY A 204 8.16 12.02 -4.19
CA GLY A 204 9.06 12.07 -5.34
C GLY A 204 10.06 10.90 -5.41
N ILE A 205 10.45 10.34 -4.25
CA ILE A 205 11.37 9.19 -4.19
C ILE A 205 10.66 7.93 -4.69
N LEU A 206 9.51 7.58 -4.10
CA LEU A 206 8.87 6.30 -4.38
C LEU A 206 8.22 6.23 -5.77
N VAL A 207 7.77 7.35 -6.34
CA VAL A 207 7.31 7.35 -7.74
C VAL A 207 8.44 7.00 -8.71
N ARG A 208 9.67 7.47 -8.44
CA ARG A 208 10.86 7.12 -9.25
C ARG A 208 11.32 5.67 -9.01
N VAL A 209 11.23 5.19 -7.79
CA VAL A 209 11.47 3.78 -7.47
C VAL A 209 10.47 2.89 -8.24
N MET A 210 9.18 3.21 -8.23
CA MET A 210 8.16 2.44 -8.96
C MET A 210 8.41 2.47 -10.48
N GLN A 211 8.89 3.59 -11.04
CA GLN A 211 9.31 3.66 -12.44
C GLN A 211 10.46 2.69 -12.72
N GLN A 212 11.51 2.65 -11.87
CA GLN A 212 12.63 1.72 -12.01
C GLN A 212 12.19 0.25 -11.86
N LEU A 213 11.17 -0.02 -11.06
CA LEU A 213 10.59 -1.34 -10.87
C LEU A 213 9.62 -1.75 -11.98
N GLY A 214 9.45 -0.92 -13.02
CA GLY A 214 8.64 -1.22 -14.21
C GLY A 214 7.14 -1.05 -14.04
N ALA A 215 6.69 -0.22 -13.10
CA ALA A 215 5.27 0.11 -12.96
C ALA A 215 4.78 0.96 -14.14
N GLU A 216 3.47 0.88 -14.43
CA GLU A 216 2.85 1.56 -15.58
C GLU A 216 2.16 2.87 -15.19
N HIS A 217 1.25 2.81 -14.22
CA HIS A 217 0.54 3.98 -13.71
C HIS A 217 0.54 3.96 -12.18
N VAL A 218 1.17 4.95 -11.58
CA VAL A 218 1.32 5.04 -10.13
C VAL A 218 0.99 6.44 -9.66
N MET A 219 0.22 6.53 -8.60
CA MET A 219 0.06 7.77 -7.83
C MET A 219 0.63 7.54 -6.43
N VAL A 220 1.71 8.23 -6.09
CA VAL A 220 2.25 8.29 -4.73
C VAL A 220 1.70 9.54 -4.07
N VAL A 221 1.00 9.39 -2.95
CA VAL A 221 0.22 10.47 -2.34
C VAL A 221 0.58 10.71 -0.88
N TRP A 222 0.53 11.96 -0.45
CA TRP A 222 0.68 12.36 0.94
C TRP A 222 -0.22 13.57 1.24
N GLY A 223 -1.18 13.39 2.14
CA GLY A 223 -2.03 14.47 2.63
C GLY A 223 -1.23 15.44 3.49
N LYS A 224 -1.37 16.76 3.26
CA LYS A 224 -0.66 17.80 4.04
C LYS A 224 -1.08 17.85 5.53
N ASP A 225 -2.12 17.15 5.89
CA ASP A 225 -2.54 16.89 7.28
C ASP A 225 -1.84 15.67 7.91
N GLY A 226 -0.90 15.06 7.19
CA GLY A 226 -0.04 13.95 7.62
C GLY A 226 -0.51 12.57 7.24
N MET A 227 -1.66 12.42 6.57
CA MET A 227 -2.22 11.12 6.18
C MET A 227 -1.46 10.47 5.01
N ASP A 228 -1.34 9.16 5.04
CA ASP A 228 -0.89 8.33 3.91
C ASP A 228 -2.05 7.94 2.97
N GLU A 229 -2.97 8.91 2.74
CA GLU A 229 -4.14 8.83 1.87
C GLU A 229 -4.37 10.17 1.16
N ILE A 230 -5.23 10.22 0.15
CA ILE A 230 -5.73 11.50 -0.38
C ILE A 230 -6.69 12.10 0.65
N SER A 231 -6.35 13.28 1.17
CA SER A 231 -7.07 13.91 2.27
C SER A 231 -8.33 14.64 1.82
N LEU A 232 -9.37 14.65 2.67
CA LEU A 232 -10.49 15.59 2.58
C LEU A 232 -10.26 16.87 3.38
N GLY A 233 -9.28 16.88 4.28
CA GLY A 233 -9.05 17.98 5.22
C GLY A 233 -7.94 18.93 4.79
N ALA A 234 -7.18 18.59 3.77
CA ALA A 234 -6.02 19.35 3.30
C ALA A 234 -5.72 19.05 1.84
N ALA A 235 -4.86 19.83 1.22
CA ALA A 235 -4.26 19.50 -0.06
C ALA A 235 -3.43 18.21 0.07
N THR A 236 -3.28 17.48 -1.02
CA THR A 236 -2.48 16.26 -1.12
C THR A 236 -1.37 16.44 -2.15
N LEU A 237 -0.13 16.17 -1.76
CA LEU A 237 0.99 16.06 -2.68
C LEU A 237 0.87 14.75 -3.48
N VAL A 238 1.08 14.83 -4.78
CA VAL A 238 1.01 13.71 -5.71
C VAL A 238 2.29 13.61 -6.52
N GLY A 239 2.91 12.44 -6.53
CA GLY A 239 3.89 12.05 -7.52
C GLY A 239 3.25 11.02 -8.45
N GLU A 240 3.02 11.37 -9.70
CA GLU A 240 2.36 10.50 -10.67
C GLU A 240 3.35 10.00 -11.71
N LEU A 241 3.38 8.69 -11.92
CA LEU A 241 3.98 8.03 -13.08
C LEU A 241 2.85 7.61 -14.02
N LYS A 242 2.85 8.15 -15.23
CA LYS A 242 1.90 7.77 -16.29
C LYS A 242 2.58 7.84 -17.65
N ASN A 243 2.39 6.82 -18.47
CA ASN A 243 3.01 6.74 -19.81
C ASN A 243 4.54 6.97 -19.78
N GLY A 244 5.22 6.43 -18.78
CA GLY A 244 6.67 6.54 -18.59
C GLY A 244 7.17 7.91 -18.13
N LYS A 245 6.27 8.87 -17.90
CA LYS A 245 6.60 10.24 -17.44
C LYS A 245 6.20 10.42 -15.98
N ILE A 246 7.06 11.12 -15.23
CA ILE A 246 6.78 11.51 -13.85
C ILE A 246 6.38 12.98 -13.82
N SER A 247 5.30 13.29 -13.09
CA SER A 247 4.87 14.63 -12.71
C SER A 247 4.64 14.71 -11.20
N GLU A 248 4.91 15.86 -10.63
CA GLU A 248 4.65 16.15 -9.21
C GLU A 248 3.76 17.38 -9.13
N TYR A 249 2.65 17.28 -8.40
CA TYR A 249 1.64 18.33 -8.29
C TYR A 249 0.85 18.19 -6.98
N GLU A 250 -0.03 19.15 -6.74
CA GLU A 250 -0.98 19.10 -5.62
C GLU A 250 -2.40 18.98 -6.15
N ILE A 251 -3.22 18.27 -5.39
CA ILE A 251 -4.67 18.22 -5.59
C ILE A 251 -5.38 18.63 -4.31
N HIS A 252 -6.57 19.18 -4.47
CA HIS A 252 -7.41 19.63 -3.38
C HIS A 252 -8.80 19.01 -3.50
N PRO A 253 -9.51 18.65 -2.41
CA PRO A 253 -10.86 18.10 -2.50
C PRO A 253 -11.83 18.94 -3.33
N GLU A 254 -11.72 20.27 -3.22
CA GLU A 254 -12.58 21.20 -3.95
C GLU A 254 -12.35 21.21 -5.47
N ASP A 255 -11.20 20.71 -5.96
CA ASP A 255 -10.96 20.49 -7.40
C ASP A 255 -11.91 19.43 -7.99
N TYR A 256 -12.57 18.67 -7.12
CA TYR A 256 -13.47 17.53 -7.44
C TYR A 256 -14.88 17.74 -6.89
N ASP A 257 -15.28 18.97 -6.60
CA ASP A 257 -16.59 19.31 -5.99
C ASP A 257 -16.86 18.58 -4.66
N LEU A 258 -15.79 18.27 -3.90
CA LEU A 258 -15.85 17.70 -2.57
C LEU A 258 -15.62 18.78 -1.51
N ALA A 259 -16.54 18.87 -0.57
CA ALA A 259 -16.38 19.81 0.54
C ALA A 259 -15.20 19.41 1.43
N MET A 260 -14.42 20.40 1.86
CA MET A 260 -13.39 20.22 2.89
C MET A 260 -14.02 19.69 4.17
N MET A 261 -13.49 18.57 4.68
CA MET A 261 -13.94 17.96 5.92
C MET A 261 -12.75 17.58 6.81
N SER A 262 -12.88 17.92 8.10
CA SER A 262 -11.83 17.61 9.08
C SER A 262 -11.63 16.09 9.21
N ASN A 263 -10.36 15.65 9.23
CA ASN A 263 -9.98 14.26 9.46
C ASN A 263 -10.31 13.76 10.89
N ARG A 264 -10.70 14.66 11.80
CA ARG A 264 -11.13 14.27 13.16
C ARG A 264 -12.31 13.30 13.15
N SER A 265 -13.25 13.48 12.21
CA SER A 265 -14.41 12.60 12.06
C SER A 265 -14.09 11.24 11.43
N LEU A 266 -12.85 11.02 11.02
CA LEU A 266 -12.35 9.77 10.44
C LEU A 266 -11.56 8.94 11.46
N LYS A 267 -11.23 9.53 12.63
CA LYS A 267 -10.47 8.85 13.67
C LYS A 267 -11.29 7.79 14.37
N VAL A 268 -10.61 6.70 14.72
CA VAL A 268 -11.22 5.55 15.40
C VAL A 268 -10.38 5.14 16.61
N ALA A 269 -11.05 4.62 17.64
CA ALA A 269 -10.40 4.11 18.84
C ALA A 269 -9.91 2.67 18.67
N ASP A 270 -10.61 1.86 17.86
CA ASP A 270 -10.33 0.44 17.68
C ASP A 270 -10.82 -0.11 16.33
N ALA A 271 -10.61 -1.41 16.11
CA ALA A 271 -11.05 -2.10 14.90
C ALA A 271 -12.57 -2.18 14.77
N THR A 272 -13.32 -2.14 15.87
CA THR A 272 -14.79 -2.20 15.87
C THR A 272 -15.38 -0.92 15.29
N GLU A 273 -14.90 0.23 15.77
CA GLU A 273 -15.27 1.54 15.22
C GLU A 273 -14.86 1.68 13.76
N SER A 274 -13.63 1.24 13.43
CA SER A 274 -13.15 1.26 12.05
C SER A 274 -14.02 0.42 11.11
N ARG A 275 -14.44 -0.78 11.56
CA ARG A 275 -15.37 -1.63 10.82
C ARG A 275 -16.72 -0.97 10.61
N ALA A 276 -17.30 -0.38 11.67
CA ALA A 276 -18.60 0.28 11.59
C ALA A 276 -18.55 1.42 10.57
N MET A 277 -17.53 2.27 10.65
CA MET A 277 -17.35 3.41 9.75
C MET A 277 -17.14 2.97 8.30
N LEU A 278 -16.34 1.91 8.07
CA LEU A 278 -16.15 1.30 6.74
C LEU A 278 -17.49 0.81 6.16
N VAL A 279 -18.26 0.06 6.94
CA VAL A 279 -19.56 -0.48 6.50
C VAL A 279 -20.55 0.65 6.18
N GLU A 280 -20.64 1.66 7.03
CA GLU A 280 -21.47 2.85 6.82
C GLU A 280 -21.11 3.59 5.51
N ALA A 281 -19.82 3.72 5.21
CA ALA A 281 -19.35 4.33 3.96
C ALA A 281 -19.80 3.51 2.74
N LEU A 282 -19.68 2.18 2.78
CA LEU A 282 -20.12 1.28 1.70
C LEU A 282 -21.64 1.20 1.55
N GLU A 283 -22.40 1.47 2.62
CA GLU A 283 -23.87 1.54 2.65
C GLU A 283 -24.40 2.93 2.25
N ASN A 284 -23.54 3.79 1.68
CA ASN A 284 -23.91 5.13 1.22
C ASN A 284 -24.37 6.09 2.32
N LYS A 285 -23.98 5.89 3.58
CA LYS A 285 -24.31 6.82 4.65
C LYS A 285 -23.57 8.15 4.43
N PRO A 286 -24.27 9.29 4.32
CA PRO A 286 -23.65 10.58 4.11
C PRO A 286 -22.66 10.95 5.22
N GLY A 287 -21.51 11.51 4.87
CA GLY A 287 -20.51 11.97 5.82
C GLY A 287 -19.08 11.83 5.30
N ALA A 288 -18.11 12.32 6.08
CA ALA A 288 -16.70 12.30 5.71
C ALA A 288 -16.16 10.88 5.39
N PRO A 289 -16.58 9.80 6.09
CA PRO A 289 -16.12 8.45 5.74
C PRO A 289 -16.49 8.04 4.31
N ARG A 290 -17.71 8.35 3.85
CA ARG A 290 -18.11 8.08 2.47
C ARG A 290 -17.32 8.92 1.48
N GLU A 291 -17.19 10.21 1.72
CA GLU A 291 -16.55 11.13 0.77
C GLU A 291 -15.05 10.83 0.62
N ILE A 292 -14.33 10.48 1.70
CA ILE A 292 -12.92 10.12 1.58
C ILE A 292 -12.73 8.80 0.84
N VAL A 293 -13.63 7.83 1.02
CA VAL A 293 -13.61 6.57 0.27
C VAL A 293 -13.90 6.82 -1.21
N VAL A 294 -14.88 7.68 -1.52
CA VAL A 294 -15.19 8.10 -2.90
C VAL A 294 -13.96 8.73 -3.56
N LEU A 295 -13.27 9.63 -2.88
CA LEU A 295 -12.09 10.33 -3.39
C LEU A 295 -10.93 9.35 -3.66
N ASN A 296 -10.60 8.50 -2.67
CA ASN A 296 -9.49 7.54 -2.80
C ASN A 296 -9.82 6.41 -3.80
N ALA A 297 -11.05 5.91 -3.83
CA ALA A 297 -11.48 4.93 -4.82
C ALA A 297 -11.52 5.54 -6.24
N GLY A 298 -11.93 6.81 -6.36
CA GLY A 298 -11.91 7.53 -7.63
C GLY A 298 -10.49 7.67 -8.20
N ALA A 299 -9.54 8.04 -7.35
CA ALA A 299 -8.12 8.08 -7.72
C ALA A 299 -7.58 6.68 -8.07
N ALA A 300 -7.99 5.63 -7.35
CA ALA A 300 -7.60 4.26 -7.66
C ALA A 300 -8.17 3.78 -9.01
N LEU A 301 -9.40 4.16 -9.36
CA LEU A 301 -9.99 3.87 -10.67
C LEU A 301 -9.27 4.58 -11.81
N TYR A 302 -8.84 5.83 -11.59
CA TYR A 302 -7.99 6.57 -12.51
C TYR A 302 -6.63 5.87 -12.66
N THR A 303 -5.99 5.51 -11.56
CA THR A 303 -4.71 4.80 -11.55
C THR A 303 -4.82 3.41 -12.22
N ALA A 304 -5.96 2.74 -12.09
CA ALA A 304 -6.26 1.48 -12.78
C ALA A 304 -6.51 1.65 -14.29
N ASN A 305 -6.41 2.85 -14.83
CA ASN A 305 -6.75 3.19 -16.23
C ASN A 305 -8.20 2.81 -16.62
N LEU A 306 -9.11 2.76 -15.65
CA LEU A 306 -10.54 2.51 -15.87
C LEU A 306 -11.35 3.82 -15.99
N ALA A 307 -10.75 4.93 -15.59
CA ALA A 307 -11.28 6.28 -15.75
C ALA A 307 -10.20 7.19 -16.33
N ASP A 308 -10.61 8.16 -17.16
CA ASP A 308 -9.69 9.07 -17.87
C ASP A 308 -9.18 10.21 -16.96
N SER A 309 -9.86 10.45 -15.83
CA SER A 309 -9.51 11.45 -14.82
C SER A 309 -9.94 10.99 -13.43
N ILE A 310 -9.40 11.65 -12.39
CA ILE A 310 -9.84 11.43 -11.00
C ILE A 310 -11.33 11.76 -10.86
N SER A 311 -11.82 12.85 -11.47
CA SER A 311 -13.25 13.23 -11.45
C SER A 311 -14.14 12.13 -12.02
N ALA A 312 -13.80 11.57 -13.18
CA ALA A 312 -14.53 10.46 -13.77
C ALA A 312 -14.47 9.18 -12.89
N GLY A 313 -13.35 8.96 -12.21
CA GLY A 313 -13.21 7.89 -11.23
C GLY A 313 -14.10 8.10 -10.01
N ILE A 314 -14.22 9.32 -9.52
CA ILE A 314 -15.10 9.71 -8.41
C ILE A 314 -16.57 9.45 -8.76
N ASP A 315 -17.00 9.80 -9.97
CA ASP A 315 -18.37 9.53 -10.42
C ASP A 315 -18.68 8.03 -10.42
N ARG A 316 -17.75 7.21 -10.93
CA ARG A 316 -17.88 5.74 -10.89
C ARG A 316 -17.89 5.19 -9.46
N ALA A 317 -17.06 5.73 -8.57
CA ALA A 317 -17.04 5.33 -7.16
C ALA A 317 -18.36 5.66 -6.46
N ARG A 318 -18.94 6.85 -6.72
CA ARG A 318 -20.25 7.25 -6.20
C ARG A 318 -21.35 6.30 -6.69
N GLU A 319 -21.36 5.96 -7.96
CA GLU A 319 -22.33 5.02 -8.54
C GLU A 319 -22.21 3.62 -7.90
N ALA A 320 -20.98 3.11 -7.73
CA ALA A 320 -20.75 1.81 -7.11
C ALA A 320 -21.23 1.74 -5.65
N ILE A 321 -21.13 2.85 -4.91
CA ILE A 321 -21.66 2.95 -3.55
C ILE A 321 -23.18 3.12 -3.58
N ALA A 322 -23.72 4.04 -4.39
CA ALA A 322 -25.15 4.37 -4.44
C ALA A 322 -26.02 3.19 -4.90
N SER A 323 -25.51 2.37 -5.83
CA SER A 323 -26.20 1.16 -6.29
C SER A 323 -26.15 -0.01 -5.28
N GLY A 324 -25.37 0.10 -4.20
CA GLY A 324 -25.13 -1.00 -3.26
C GLY A 324 -24.09 -2.03 -3.76
N ALA A 325 -23.49 -1.85 -4.94
CA ALA A 325 -22.52 -2.77 -5.51
C ALA A 325 -21.27 -2.89 -4.65
N ALA A 326 -20.83 -1.79 -4.04
CA ALA A 326 -19.66 -1.78 -3.16
C ALA A 326 -19.88 -2.61 -1.89
N ARG A 327 -21.08 -2.50 -1.27
CA ARG A 327 -21.44 -3.32 -0.12
C ARG A 327 -21.54 -4.80 -0.51
N LYS A 328 -22.17 -5.10 -1.63
CA LYS A 328 -22.25 -6.46 -2.16
C LYS A 328 -20.86 -7.05 -2.42
N LYS A 329 -19.93 -6.26 -2.94
CA LYS A 329 -18.54 -6.70 -3.20
C LYS A 329 -17.84 -7.14 -1.91
N LEU A 330 -18.04 -6.41 -0.81
CA LEU A 330 -17.56 -6.82 0.51
C LEU A 330 -18.18 -8.16 0.94
N ASP A 331 -19.48 -8.31 0.81
CA ASP A 331 -20.18 -9.54 1.22
C ASP A 331 -19.72 -10.75 0.37
N ASP A 332 -19.56 -10.59 -0.94
CA ASP A 332 -19.06 -11.61 -1.85
C ASP A 332 -17.61 -12.02 -1.49
N PHE A 333 -16.75 -11.05 -1.15
CA PHE A 333 -15.38 -11.30 -0.70
C PHE A 333 -15.35 -12.11 0.60
N ILE A 334 -16.13 -11.72 1.60
CA ILE A 334 -16.23 -12.44 2.87
C ILE A 334 -16.74 -13.86 2.63
N ALA A 335 -17.81 -14.01 1.86
CA ALA A 335 -18.40 -15.31 1.55
C ALA A 335 -17.40 -16.23 0.82
N PHE A 336 -16.60 -15.67 -0.10
CA PHE A 336 -15.57 -16.44 -0.80
C PHE A 336 -14.46 -16.89 0.15
N THR A 337 -13.89 -15.98 0.94
CA THR A 337 -12.76 -16.29 1.81
C THR A 337 -13.11 -17.31 2.90
N ARG A 338 -14.36 -17.30 3.38
CA ARG A 338 -14.84 -18.26 4.39
C ARG A 338 -14.97 -19.69 3.89
N LYS A 339 -14.97 -19.95 2.59
CA LYS A 339 -14.98 -21.32 2.06
C LYS A 339 -13.73 -22.11 2.45
N PHE A 340 -12.68 -21.41 2.86
CA PHE A 340 -11.38 -21.95 3.22
C PHE A 340 -11.06 -21.82 4.72
N SER A 341 -12.07 -21.59 5.57
CA SER A 341 -11.91 -21.47 7.03
C SER A 341 -12.03 -22.81 7.71
#